data_0b3dec4aea3ac4fbc16e24e9759ed5ee
#
_entry.id   0b3dec4aea3ac4fbc16e24e9759ed5ee
#
_cell.length_a   1.000
_cell.length_b   1.000
_cell.length_c   1.000
_cell.angle_alpha   90.00
_cell.angle_beta   90.00
_cell.angle_gamma   90.00
#
_symmetry.space_group_name_H-M   'P 1'
#
loop_
_entity.id
_entity.type
_entity.pdbx_description
1 polymer ?
#
loop_
_entity_poly.entity_id
_entity_poly.type
_entity_poly.pdbx_seq_one_letter_code
_entity_poly.pdbx_strand_id
1 'polypeptide(L)'
;MFFKKKKSNLQEKNDFYLGVQETFDVEGSMDLVVVGKVNGTIYTDAAIYITNQGADNDLTELTTVTEIKINNRRVDSATDVLVRIKIESGRKLHIRAGTVLFTRNVSIKNVHDAYIYALRESYIGSKKMELTDDDYDKMSLTDLVELRRLYRCLIEQKENQETEEIHAFNKRVLDTLSHHMCKRILSVQEIYTVVHKKTGEPLMIARVIRKTEGYLTTPPDIMLITKAYIDVLKNQYNPDIFDLVKIENGPDGKGIYNFLGSAFYLNGACGVNIIYDNFSIDAGMLVEKPDDSNIPPIRRPVKNPDVERWLLLMGQMNEQKTDEEKLIYTIFSGHLFRELGNANFVIPVKMNAKMAHPDEEGKTVIEEDSTMEFPVMSGKKGRNAVYMYTDWKRLRMKFKEADGWNGLVQPISGMIEKFDCAINDTEYAAAGCYIDQELYNTL
;
A
#
# COMPACT_ATOMS: atom_id res chain seq x y z
N MET A 1 -34.47 1.62 54.54
CA MET A 1 -33.94 2.95 54.19
C MET A 1 -33.34 2.86 52.78
N PHE A 2 -34.10 3.22 51.76
CA PHE A 2 -33.71 3.07 50.34
C PHE A 2 -33.00 4.36 49.90
N PHE A 3 -31.69 4.28 49.67
CA PHE A 3 -30.99 5.36 48.96
C PHE A 3 -31.31 5.26 47.48
N LYS A 4 -32.24 6.08 46.99
CA LYS A 4 -32.40 6.39 45.58
C LYS A 4 -31.15 7.13 45.14
N LYS A 5 -30.25 6.47 44.35
CA LYS A 5 -29.27 7.14 43.53
C LYS A 5 -30.03 8.05 42.54
N LYS A 6 -29.98 9.36 42.74
CA LYS A 6 -30.31 10.35 41.70
C LYS A 6 -29.32 10.10 40.56
N LYS A 7 -29.74 9.41 39.50
CA LYS A 7 -29.08 9.50 38.22
C LYS A 7 -29.17 10.94 37.78
N SER A 8 -28.03 11.59 37.61
CA SER A 8 -27.97 12.94 37.07
C SER A 8 -28.40 12.90 35.61
N ASN A 9 -29.62 13.40 35.33
CA ASN A 9 -30.15 13.62 33.96
C ASN A 9 -29.43 14.79 33.23
N LEU A 10 -28.21 15.14 33.63
CA LEU A 10 -27.43 16.23 33.04
C LEU A 10 -26.50 15.79 31.90
N GLN A 11 -26.43 14.48 31.62
CA GLN A 11 -25.48 13.94 30.67
C GLN A 11 -25.96 13.87 29.21
N GLU A 12 -27.23 14.17 28.90
CA GLU A 12 -27.79 13.96 27.56
C GLU A 12 -27.87 15.22 26.65
N LYS A 13 -27.37 16.38 27.07
CA LYS A 13 -27.57 17.62 26.31
C LYS A 13 -26.35 18.26 25.65
N ASN A 14 -25.13 17.77 25.87
CA ASN A 14 -23.95 18.52 25.42
C ASN A 14 -22.90 17.59 24.79
N ASP A 15 -23.15 17.17 23.56
CA ASP A 15 -22.14 16.54 22.75
C ASP A 15 -21.13 17.60 22.34
N PHE A 16 -19.85 17.28 22.49
CA PHE A 16 -18.76 18.10 21.97
C PHE A 16 -17.70 17.24 21.33
N TYR A 17 -16.92 17.87 20.46
CA TYR A 17 -15.68 17.35 19.93
C TYR A 17 -14.66 18.47 19.73
N LEU A 18 -13.38 18.10 19.82
CA LEU A 18 -12.25 19.01 19.70
C LEU A 18 -11.07 18.27 19.10
N GLY A 19 -10.51 18.80 18.01
CA GLY A 19 -9.23 18.37 17.51
C GLY A 19 -8.10 19.13 18.22
N VAL A 20 -7.10 18.41 18.76
CA VAL A 20 -5.96 18.98 19.45
C VAL A 20 -5.02 19.63 18.43
N GLN A 21 -4.73 20.90 18.61
CA GLN A 21 -3.81 21.69 17.78
C GLN A 21 -2.42 21.77 18.39
N GLU A 22 -2.33 21.94 19.70
CA GLU A 22 -1.07 22.05 20.44
C GLU A 22 -1.17 21.32 21.78
N THR A 23 -0.01 20.89 22.29
CA THR A 23 0.10 20.26 23.62
C THR A 23 1.21 20.92 24.42
N PHE A 24 1.00 21.03 25.75
CA PHE A 24 1.98 21.57 26.68
C PHE A 24 2.08 20.71 27.92
N ASP A 25 3.29 20.37 28.30
CA ASP A 25 3.57 19.64 29.53
C ASP A 25 3.28 20.51 30.76
N VAL A 26 2.74 19.90 31.80
CA VAL A 26 2.60 20.52 33.13
C VAL A 26 3.82 20.11 33.95
N GLU A 27 4.60 21.10 34.41
CA GLU A 27 5.80 20.85 35.21
C GLU A 27 5.45 20.10 36.51
N GLY A 28 6.22 19.06 36.81
CA GLY A 28 6.02 18.23 37.99
C GLY A 28 4.75 17.34 38.03
N SER A 29 4.01 17.25 36.92
CA SER A 29 2.77 16.46 36.83
C SER A 29 2.77 15.54 35.61
N MET A 30 1.94 14.49 35.67
CA MET A 30 1.62 13.65 34.51
C MET A 30 0.46 14.23 33.65
N ASP A 31 -0.11 15.35 34.07
CA ASP A 31 -1.17 16.03 33.35
C ASP A 31 -0.62 16.71 32.09
N LEU A 32 -1.50 16.92 31.14
CA LEU A 32 -1.20 17.59 29.90
C LEU A 32 -2.21 18.73 29.65
N VAL A 33 -1.72 19.86 29.15
CA VAL A 33 -2.58 20.92 28.64
C VAL A 33 -2.66 20.79 27.12
N VAL A 34 -3.87 20.76 26.60
CA VAL A 34 -4.15 20.74 25.15
C VAL A 34 -4.84 22.00 24.71
N VAL A 35 -4.59 22.44 23.50
CA VAL A 35 -5.25 23.58 22.85
C VAL A 35 -6.04 23.09 21.66
N GLY A 36 -7.27 23.56 21.51
CA GLY A 36 -8.12 23.24 20.36
C GLY A 36 -9.43 24.00 20.39
N LYS A 37 -10.10 24.04 19.24
CA LYS A 37 -11.44 24.63 19.11
C LYS A 37 -12.49 23.61 19.51
N VAL A 38 -13.27 23.93 20.55
CA VAL A 38 -14.47 23.15 20.92
C VAL A 38 -15.55 23.37 19.87
N ASN A 39 -16.20 22.29 19.46
CA ASN A 39 -17.47 22.30 18.74
C ASN A 39 -18.51 21.66 19.66
N GLY A 40 -19.56 22.38 19.98
CA GLY A 40 -20.52 22.05 21.06
C GLY A 40 -20.09 22.61 22.43
N THR A 41 -20.49 21.98 23.52
CA THR A 41 -20.24 22.49 24.88
C THR A 41 -19.46 21.47 25.73
N ILE A 42 -18.31 21.87 26.25
CA ILE A 42 -17.50 21.08 27.19
C ILE A 42 -17.63 21.65 28.61
N TYR A 43 -17.60 20.80 29.63
CA TYR A 43 -17.61 21.14 31.05
C TYR A 43 -16.40 20.63 31.79
N THR A 44 -16.00 21.32 32.86
CA THR A 44 -15.06 20.79 33.82
C THR A 44 -15.62 19.48 34.44
N ASP A 45 -14.74 18.53 34.73
CA ASP A 45 -15.06 17.17 35.20
C ASP A 45 -15.84 16.29 34.20
N ALA A 46 -15.94 16.72 32.93
CA ALA A 46 -16.50 15.89 31.89
C ALA A 46 -15.62 14.66 31.62
N ALA A 47 -16.25 13.48 31.56
CA ALA A 47 -15.63 12.28 31.04
C ALA A 47 -15.59 12.33 29.52
N ILE A 48 -14.40 12.19 28.94
CA ILE A 48 -14.18 12.34 27.49
C ILE A 48 -13.48 11.11 26.93
N TYR A 49 -13.79 10.78 25.70
CA TYR A 49 -13.03 9.84 24.89
C TYR A 49 -11.92 10.56 24.14
N ILE A 50 -10.79 9.88 24.02
CA ILE A 50 -9.65 10.34 23.24
C ILE A 50 -9.39 9.33 22.13
N THR A 51 -9.22 9.80 20.91
CA THR A 51 -8.76 8.95 19.81
C THR A 51 -7.65 9.63 19.03
N ASN A 52 -6.65 8.85 18.70
CA ASN A 52 -5.60 9.21 17.76
C ASN A 52 -5.94 8.56 16.41
N GLN A 53 -6.85 9.16 15.63
CA GLN A 53 -7.33 8.58 14.37
C GLN A 53 -6.22 8.24 13.38
N GLY A 54 -5.12 8.99 13.43
CA GLY A 54 -3.95 8.69 12.63
C GLY A 54 -2.96 7.74 13.30
N ALA A 55 -3.20 7.24 14.52
CA ALA A 55 -2.31 6.27 15.15
C ALA A 55 -2.43 4.90 14.51
N ASP A 56 -1.30 4.20 14.40
CA ASP A 56 -1.24 2.86 13.77
C ASP A 56 -2.05 1.81 14.54
N ASN A 57 -2.44 2.09 15.78
CA ASN A 57 -3.16 1.18 16.69
C ASN A 57 -4.52 1.67 17.19
N ASP A 58 -5.13 2.74 16.63
CA ASP A 58 -6.50 3.22 16.86
C ASP A 58 -7.03 3.08 18.31
N LEU A 59 -6.23 3.49 19.29
CA LEU A 59 -6.65 3.40 20.68
C LEU A 59 -7.66 4.51 20.99
N THR A 60 -8.81 4.10 21.53
CA THR A 60 -9.79 5.01 22.12
C THR A 60 -9.72 4.86 23.64
N GLU A 61 -9.33 5.91 24.33
CA GLU A 61 -9.15 5.93 25.78
C GLU A 61 -10.16 6.89 26.45
N LEU A 62 -10.48 6.62 27.71
CA LEU A 62 -11.38 7.46 28.51
C LEU A 62 -10.58 8.22 29.55
N THR A 63 -10.80 9.53 29.66
CA THR A 63 -10.16 10.41 30.64
C THR A 63 -11.12 11.51 31.14
N THR A 64 -10.61 12.42 31.95
CA THR A 64 -11.38 13.50 32.53
C THR A 64 -10.73 14.86 32.30
N VAL A 65 -11.55 15.87 32.01
CA VAL A 65 -11.17 17.27 31.94
C VAL A 65 -11.09 17.83 33.34
N THR A 66 -9.92 18.29 33.77
CA THR A 66 -9.73 18.83 35.13
C THR A 66 -9.77 20.36 35.20
N GLU A 67 -9.50 21.04 34.10
CA GLU A 67 -9.56 22.51 34.02
C GLU A 67 -9.82 22.96 32.57
N ILE A 68 -10.62 24.00 32.41
CA ILE A 68 -10.87 24.68 31.13
C ILE A 68 -10.47 26.16 31.28
N LYS A 69 -9.72 26.68 30.30
CA LYS A 69 -9.36 28.11 30.22
C LYS A 69 -9.70 28.70 28.87
N ILE A 70 -10.32 29.90 28.89
CA ILE A 70 -10.51 30.77 27.73
C ILE A 70 -9.70 32.04 27.98
N ASN A 71 -8.80 32.40 27.06
CA ASN A 71 -7.92 33.59 27.22
C ASN A 71 -7.24 33.63 28.59
N ASN A 72 -6.68 32.50 29.05
CA ASN A 72 -6.02 32.30 30.34
C ASN A 72 -6.93 32.45 31.58
N ARG A 73 -8.24 32.63 31.43
CA ARG A 73 -9.20 32.64 32.54
C ARG A 73 -9.86 31.30 32.69
N ARG A 74 -9.89 30.76 33.92
CA ARG A 74 -10.59 29.52 34.25
C ARG A 74 -12.09 29.72 34.10
N VAL A 75 -12.76 28.74 33.50
CA VAL A 75 -14.20 28.68 33.31
C VAL A 75 -14.71 27.28 33.63
N ASP A 76 -15.99 27.13 34.00
CA ASP A 76 -16.59 25.85 34.27
C ASP A 76 -17.11 25.16 32.97
N SER A 77 -17.33 25.95 31.94
CA SER A 77 -17.72 25.42 30.62
C SER A 77 -17.29 26.33 29.48
N ALA A 78 -17.22 25.75 28.26
CA ALA A 78 -16.90 26.48 27.04
C ALA A 78 -17.70 25.94 25.86
N THR A 79 -18.19 26.83 24.97
CA THR A 79 -19.02 26.50 23.81
C THR A 79 -18.45 27.16 22.56
N ASP A 80 -18.20 26.36 21.51
CA ASP A 80 -17.79 26.79 20.15
C ASP A 80 -16.60 27.78 20.10
N VAL A 81 -15.65 27.62 21.01
CA VAL A 81 -14.52 28.56 21.21
C VAL A 81 -13.20 27.82 21.34
N LEU A 82 -12.10 28.53 21.05
CA LEU A 82 -10.74 28.05 21.32
C LEU A 82 -10.50 27.99 22.83
N VAL A 83 -10.03 26.83 23.31
CA VAL A 83 -9.82 26.58 24.74
C VAL A 83 -8.43 25.98 24.98
N ARG A 84 -7.98 26.14 26.25
CA ARG A 84 -6.93 25.32 26.86
C ARG A 84 -7.60 24.37 27.86
N ILE A 85 -7.35 23.08 27.72
CA ILE A 85 -7.95 22.05 28.57
C ILE A 85 -6.83 21.30 29.25
N LYS A 86 -6.92 21.15 30.58
CA LYS A 86 -6.04 20.30 31.33
C LYS A 86 -6.64 18.91 31.47
N ILE A 87 -5.89 17.89 31.07
CA ILE A 87 -6.31 16.48 31.05
C ILE A 87 -5.49 15.74 32.11
N GLU A 88 -6.20 15.01 32.97
CA GLU A 88 -5.61 14.17 33.99
C GLU A 88 -4.77 13.06 33.38
N SER A 89 -3.51 12.90 33.86
CA SER A 89 -2.57 11.90 33.36
C SER A 89 -2.37 11.92 31.83
N GLY A 90 -2.62 13.05 31.17
CA GLY A 90 -2.65 13.16 29.70
C GLY A 90 -1.36 12.76 29.00
N ARG A 91 -0.20 12.82 29.67
CA ARG A 91 1.07 12.33 29.11
C ARG A 91 1.09 10.83 28.82
N LYS A 92 0.29 10.01 29.55
CA LYS A 92 0.19 8.56 29.33
C LYS A 92 -0.70 8.20 28.14
N LEU A 93 -1.48 9.16 27.65
CA LEU A 93 -2.51 8.97 26.63
C LEU A 93 -2.02 9.29 25.22
N HIS A 94 -0.72 9.49 25.05
CA HIS A 94 -0.08 9.79 23.75
C HIS A 94 -0.78 10.90 22.94
N ILE A 95 -1.33 11.92 23.66
CA ILE A 95 -2.03 13.05 23.04
C ILE A 95 -1.04 13.89 22.26
N ARG A 96 -1.38 14.20 21.04
CA ARG A 96 -0.57 15.02 20.12
C ARG A 96 -1.46 15.86 19.20
N ALA A 97 -0.88 16.69 18.35
CA ALA A 97 -1.62 17.36 17.29
C ALA A 97 -2.35 16.31 16.42
N GLY A 98 -3.62 16.56 16.12
CA GLY A 98 -4.50 15.61 15.44
C GLY A 98 -5.27 14.65 16.37
N THR A 99 -4.89 14.50 17.65
CA THR A 99 -5.73 13.77 18.61
C THR A 99 -7.10 14.42 18.72
N VAL A 100 -8.17 13.64 18.81
CA VAL A 100 -9.53 14.16 18.97
C VAL A 100 -10.09 13.77 20.34
N LEU A 101 -10.62 14.78 21.04
CA LEU A 101 -11.35 14.65 22.28
C LEU A 101 -12.83 14.75 21.96
N PHE A 102 -13.69 13.84 22.48
CA PHE A 102 -15.10 13.83 22.12
C PHE A 102 -15.98 13.13 23.16
N THR A 103 -17.28 13.37 23.10
CA THR A 103 -18.30 12.64 23.87
C THR A 103 -18.87 11.47 23.07
N ARG A 104 -19.46 10.51 23.78
CA ARG A 104 -19.86 9.19 23.21
C ARG A 104 -20.80 9.27 21.99
N ASN A 105 -21.62 10.30 21.87
CA ASN A 105 -22.65 10.39 20.83
C ASN A 105 -22.19 11.14 19.58
N VAL A 106 -20.95 11.62 19.55
CA VAL A 106 -20.40 12.33 18.39
C VAL A 106 -20.23 11.38 17.21
N SER A 107 -20.66 11.80 16.04
CA SER A 107 -20.54 10.99 14.82
C SER A 107 -19.07 10.79 14.41
N ILE A 108 -18.77 9.63 13.81
CA ILE A 108 -17.43 9.33 13.26
C ILE A 108 -17.01 10.43 12.28
N LYS A 109 -17.93 10.97 11.49
CA LYS A 109 -17.65 12.08 10.57
C LYS A 109 -17.14 13.31 11.31
N ASN A 110 -17.80 13.73 12.39
CA ASN A 110 -17.38 14.91 13.17
C ASN A 110 -16.01 14.70 13.82
N VAL A 111 -15.73 13.47 14.29
CA VAL A 111 -14.40 13.10 14.82
C VAL A 111 -13.34 13.21 13.72
N HIS A 112 -13.63 12.71 12.53
CA HIS A 112 -12.71 12.82 11.38
C HIS A 112 -12.51 14.28 10.94
N ASP A 113 -13.57 15.05 10.83
CA ASP A 113 -13.50 16.48 10.47
C ASP A 113 -12.67 17.28 11.50
N ALA A 114 -12.79 16.97 12.80
CA ALA A 114 -11.98 17.58 13.84
C ALA A 114 -10.48 17.20 13.73
N TYR A 115 -10.20 15.95 13.39
CA TYR A 115 -8.84 15.47 13.12
C TYR A 115 -8.18 16.24 11.98
N ILE A 116 -8.86 16.31 10.83
CA ILE A 116 -8.36 17.03 9.64
C ILE A 116 -8.15 18.52 9.94
N TYR A 117 -9.13 19.14 10.64
CA TYR A 117 -9.03 20.54 11.04
C TYR A 117 -7.81 20.77 11.94
N ALA A 118 -7.59 19.91 12.93
CA ALA A 118 -6.47 20.04 13.85
C ALA A 118 -5.12 19.89 13.12
N LEU A 119 -4.96 18.90 12.24
CA LEU A 119 -3.73 18.75 11.44
C LEU A 119 -3.44 19.99 10.60
N ARG A 120 -4.48 20.51 9.93
CA ARG A 120 -4.34 21.72 9.11
C ARG A 120 -3.88 22.92 9.94
N GLU A 121 -4.54 23.20 11.07
CA GLU A 121 -4.22 24.35 11.92
C GLU A 121 -2.84 24.21 12.58
N SER A 122 -2.46 22.98 12.98
CA SER A 122 -1.17 22.74 13.64
C SER A 122 0.03 22.89 12.69
N TYR A 123 -0.08 22.39 11.47
CA TYR A 123 1.06 22.22 10.58
C TYR A 123 1.05 23.12 9.34
N ILE A 124 -0.12 23.56 8.89
CA ILE A 124 -0.27 24.43 7.70
C ILE A 124 -0.65 25.85 8.10
N GLY A 125 -1.61 26.01 9.03
CA GLY A 125 -2.15 27.30 9.48
C GLY A 125 -1.27 28.05 10.47
N SER A 126 -0.49 27.30 11.25
CA SER A 126 0.41 27.88 12.28
C SER A 126 1.65 28.43 11.62
N LYS A 127 1.90 29.44 11.08
CA LYS A 127 3.15 30.09 10.60
C LYS A 127 4.48 29.27 10.75
N LYS A 128 4.44 28.03 11.20
CA LYS A 128 5.53 27.04 11.17
C LYS A 128 5.64 26.52 9.74
N MET A 129 6.27 27.31 8.88
CA MET A 129 6.51 26.92 7.49
C MET A 129 7.60 25.84 7.34
N GLU A 130 8.31 25.51 8.42
CA GLU A 130 9.35 24.47 8.42
C GLU A 130 9.08 23.51 9.58
N LEU A 131 8.62 22.30 9.25
CA LEU A 131 8.55 21.19 10.19
C LEU A 131 9.95 20.63 10.37
N THR A 132 10.26 20.26 11.61
CA THR A 132 11.52 19.60 11.95
C THR A 132 11.39 18.08 11.80
N ASP A 133 12.52 17.36 11.75
CA ASP A 133 12.50 15.89 11.77
C ASP A 133 11.76 15.35 13.01
N ASP A 134 11.89 16.02 14.17
CA ASP A 134 11.17 15.66 15.41
C ASP A 134 9.64 15.79 15.27
N ASP A 135 9.15 16.75 14.48
CA ASP A 135 7.71 16.88 14.18
C ASP A 135 7.24 15.70 13.31
N TYR A 136 8.01 15.35 12.27
CA TYR A 136 7.70 14.21 11.41
C TYR A 136 7.76 12.87 12.16
N ASP A 137 8.73 12.70 13.06
CA ASP A 137 8.90 11.48 13.85
C ASP A 137 7.74 11.22 14.83
N LYS A 138 7.00 12.25 15.20
CA LYS A 138 5.79 12.15 16.02
C LYS A 138 4.52 11.79 15.22
N MET A 139 4.57 11.92 13.90
CA MET A 139 3.42 11.66 13.03
C MET A 139 3.28 10.17 12.71
N SER A 140 2.05 9.67 12.69
CA SER A 140 1.74 8.36 12.12
C SER A 140 1.79 8.41 10.59
N LEU A 141 1.76 7.24 9.94
CA LEU A 141 1.65 7.17 8.49
C LEU A 141 0.39 7.88 7.99
N THR A 142 -0.74 7.71 8.67
CA THR A 142 -2.00 8.39 8.32
C THR A 142 -1.88 9.90 8.41
N ASP A 143 -1.20 10.44 9.45
CA ASP A 143 -0.98 11.89 9.58
C ASP A 143 -0.15 12.44 8.41
N LEU A 144 0.92 11.73 8.03
CA LEU A 144 1.78 12.13 6.92
C LEU A 144 1.01 12.14 5.58
N VAL A 145 0.19 11.12 5.34
CA VAL A 145 -0.66 11.01 4.14
C VAL A 145 -1.66 12.17 4.09
N GLU A 146 -2.38 12.41 5.19
CA GLU A 146 -3.38 13.48 5.25
C GLU A 146 -2.73 14.86 5.14
N LEU A 147 -1.60 15.07 5.82
CA LEU A 147 -0.88 16.35 5.73
C LEU A 147 -0.40 16.63 4.31
N ARG A 148 0.14 15.60 3.63
CA ARG A 148 0.56 15.71 2.23
C ARG A 148 -0.61 16.04 1.30
N ARG A 149 -1.75 15.36 1.48
CA ARG A 149 -2.98 15.64 0.73
C ARG A 149 -3.48 17.06 0.94
N LEU A 150 -3.55 17.52 2.18
CA LEU A 150 -3.96 18.89 2.53
C LEU A 150 -3.03 19.93 1.91
N TYR A 151 -1.73 19.67 1.96
CA TYR A 151 -0.72 20.57 1.40
C TYR A 151 -0.82 20.65 -0.13
N ARG A 152 -1.01 19.51 -0.80
CA ARG A 152 -1.25 19.46 -2.25
C ARG A 152 -2.51 20.24 -2.65
N CYS A 153 -3.63 20.04 -1.96
CA CYS A 153 -4.85 20.81 -2.22
C CYS A 153 -4.64 22.33 -2.04
N LEU A 154 -3.80 22.74 -1.10
CA LEU A 154 -3.45 24.14 -0.90
C LEU A 154 -2.67 24.71 -2.10
N ILE A 155 -1.71 23.93 -2.62
CA ILE A 155 -0.93 24.30 -3.81
C ILE A 155 -1.85 24.45 -5.02
N GLU A 156 -2.68 23.46 -5.31
CA GLU A 156 -3.61 23.45 -6.44
C GLU A 156 -4.56 24.67 -6.41
N GLN A 157 -4.99 25.11 -5.23
CA GLN A 157 -5.82 26.31 -5.09
C GLN A 157 -5.10 27.64 -5.40
N LYS A 158 -3.76 27.64 -5.33
CA LYS A 158 -2.91 28.82 -5.52
C LYS A 158 -2.07 28.81 -6.78
N GLU A 159 -2.26 27.83 -7.65
CA GLU A 159 -1.43 27.57 -8.83
C GLU A 159 -1.23 28.80 -9.74
N ASN A 160 -2.23 29.69 -9.82
CA ASN A 160 -2.15 30.94 -10.60
C ASN A 160 -1.38 32.08 -9.92
N GLN A 161 -0.84 31.90 -8.71
CA GLN A 161 -0.16 32.91 -7.91
C GLN A 161 1.27 32.51 -7.52
N GLU A 162 1.77 31.37 -8.04
CA GLU A 162 3.08 30.84 -7.63
C GLU A 162 4.23 31.56 -8.31
N THR A 163 5.16 32.04 -7.48
CA THR A 163 6.51 32.43 -7.94
C THR A 163 7.40 31.17 -7.99
N GLU A 164 8.51 31.22 -8.72
CA GLU A 164 9.49 30.12 -8.77
C GLU A 164 9.99 29.71 -7.38
N GLU A 165 10.15 30.65 -6.47
CA GLU A 165 10.57 30.41 -5.08
C GLU A 165 9.51 29.63 -4.31
N ILE A 166 8.23 30.02 -4.44
CA ILE A 166 7.09 29.31 -3.81
C ILE A 166 6.99 27.90 -4.36
N HIS A 167 7.12 27.73 -5.68
CA HIS A 167 7.09 26.42 -6.30
C HIS A 167 8.23 25.52 -5.80
N ALA A 168 9.47 26.03 -5.72
CA ALA A 168 10.60 25.29 -5.20
C ALA A 168 10.43 24.91 -3.72
N PHE A 169 9.84 25.81 -2.92
CA PHE A 169 9.52 25.54 -1.52
C PHE A 169 8.45 24.44 -1.40
N ASN A 170 7.35 24.56 -2.14
CA ASN A 170 6.26 23.59 -2.13
C ASN A 170 6.74 22.20 -2.53
N LYS A 171 7.58 22.11 -3.56
CA LYS A 171 8.21 20.86 -3.98
C LYS A 171 9.02 20.23 -2.86
N ARG A 172 9.90 21.02 -2.20
CA ARG A 172 10.71 20.51 -1.07
C ARG A 172 9.85 19.95 0.06
N VAL A 173 8.77 20.63 0.45
CA VAL A 173 7.85 20.13 1.49
C VAL A 173 7.22 18.80 1.09
N LEU A 174 6.72 18.67 -0.15
CA LEU A 174 6.13 17.44 -0.66
C LEU A 174 7.18 16.30 -0.73
N ASP A 175 8.40 16.60 -1.16
CA ASP A 175 9.50 15.61 -1.23
C ASP A 175 9.89 15.14 0.18
N THR A 176 9.97 16.05 1.14
CA THR A 176 10.26 15.72 2.56
C THR A 176 9.17 14.86 3.17
N LEU A 177 7.88 15.21 2.97
CA LEU A 177 6.75 14.39 3.40
C LEU A 177 6.82 12.99 2.80
N SER A 178 7.10 12.88 1.49
CA SER A 178 7.24 11.60 0.81
C SER A 178 8.38 10.76 1.38
N HIS A 179 9.52 11.37 1.72
CA HIS A 179 10.63 10.69 2.35
C HIS A 179 10.26 10.12 3.73
N HIS A 180 9.60 10.92 4.58
CA HIS A 180 9.13 10.44 5.89
C HIS A 180 8.02 9.38 5.77
N MET A 181 7.15 9.48 4.76
CA MET A 181 6.18 8.43 4.43
C MET A 181 6.88 7.11 4.11
N CYS A 182 7.93 7.10 3.28
CA CYS A 182 8.70 5.89 2.96
C CYS A 182 9.28 5.24 4.23
N LYS A 183 9.93 6.02 5.08
CA LYS A 183 10.45 5.53 6.36
C LYS A 183 9.33 4.93 7.23
N ARG A 184 8.19 5.63 7.31
CA ARG A 184 7.06 5.21 8.14
C ARG A 184 6.41 3.94 7.61
N ILE A 185 6.20 3.78 6.29
CA ILE A 185 5.68 2.56 5.66
C ILE A 185 6.48 1.34 6.10
N LEU A 186 7.81 1.44 6.10
CA LEU A 186 8.67 0.32 6.47
C LEU A 186 8.73 0.05 7.98
N SER A 187 8.38 1.03 8.82
CA SER A 187 8.49 0.95 10.29
C SER A 187 7.18 0.71 11.03
N VAL A 188 6.01 0.84 10.38
CA VAL A 188 4.73 0.55 11.03
C VAL A 188 4.64 -0.92 11.41
N GLN A 189 3.90 -1.24 12.48
CA GLN A 189 3.70 -2.62 12.92
C GLN A 189 2.89 -3.42 11.91
N GLU A 190 1.89 -2.79 11.30
CA GLU A 190 1.00 -3.42 10.34
C GLU A 190 0.56 -2.43 9.26
N ILE A 191 0.34 -2.93 8.06
CA ILE A 191 -0.29 -2.22 6.95
C ILE A 191 -1.20 -3.19 6.21
N TYR A 192 -2.16 -2.68 5.46
CA TYR A 192 -3.13 -3.51 4.76
C TYR A 192 -3.00 -3.33 3.26
N THR A 193 -3.29 -4.40 2.52
CA THR A 193 -3.32 -4.43 1.06
C THR A 193 -4.34 -5.43 0.56
N VAL A 194 -4.64 -5.38 -0.72
CA VAL A 194 -5.57 -6.30 -1.36
C VAL A 194 -4.79 -7.33 -2.17
N VAL A 195 -5.07 -8.62 -1.97
CA VAL A 195 -4.40 -9.71 -2.66
C VAL A 195 -5.40 -10.71 -3.23
N HIS A 196 -4.99 -11.42 -4.27
CA HIS A 196 -5.76 -12.54 -4.82
C HIS A 196 -5.84 -13.69 -3.79
N LYS A 197 -7.06 -14.14 -3.48
CA LYS A 197 -7.34 -15.11 -2.40
C LYS A 197 -6.53 -16.40 -2.49
N LYS A 198 -6.39 -16.93 -3.69
CA LYS A 198 -5.80 -18.24 -3.89
C LYS A 198 -4.27 -18.21 -3.90
N THR A 199 -3.69 -17.12 -4.41
CA THR A 199 -2.26 -17.07 -4.73
C THR A 199 -1.48 -16.07 -3.90
N GLY A 200 -2.17 -15.11 -3.23
CA GLY A 200 -1.55 -14.05 -2.45
C GLY A 200 -0.86 -12.97 -3.28
N GLU A 201 -1.03 -12.97 -4.59
CA GLU A 201 -0.49 -11.93 -5.48
C GLU A 201 -1.28 -10.63 -5.32
N PRO A 202 -0.60 -9.45 -5.32
CA PRO A 202 -1.26 -8.19 -5.03
C PRO A 202 -2.20 -7.74 -6.15
N LEU A 203 -3.27 -7.04 -5.77
CA LEU A 203 -4.11 -6.31 -6.72
C LEU A 203 -3.31 -5.14 -7.29
N MET A 204 -3.16 -5.12 -8.63
CA MET A 204 -2.48 -4.06 -9.37
C MET A 204 -3.46 -2.98 -9.79
N ILE A 205 -3.00 -1.73 -9.75
CA ILE A 205 -3.77 -0.57 -10.20
C ILE A 205 -2.98 0.18 -11.26
N ALA A 206 -3.56 0.33 -12.44
CA ALA A 206 -3.05 1.20 -13.49
C ALA A 206 -4.20 1.98 -14.11
N ARG A 207 -3.90 3.17 -14.64
CA ARG A 207 -4.87 4.01 -15.35
C ARG A 207 -4.43 4.19 -16.79
N VAL A 208 -5.36 4.14 -17.71
CA VAL A 208 -5.16 4.53 -19.09
C VAL A 208 -5.72 5.93 -19.27
N ILE A 209 -4.84 6.86 -19.64
CA ILE A 209 -5.17 8.28 -19.82
C ILE A 209 -5.16 8.60 -21.30
N ARG A 210 -6.29 9.07 -21.84
CA ARG A 210 -6.35 9.53 -23.22
C ARG A 210 -5.56 10.83 -23.37
N LYS A 211 -4.69 10.89 -24.37
CA LYS A 211 -3.94 12.06 -24.80
C LYS A 211 -4.34 12.44 -26.23
N THR A 212 -3.86 13.58 -26.72
CA THR A 212 -4.15 14.06 -28.08
C THR A 212 -3.70 13.07 -29.16
N GLU A 213 -2.56 12.40 -28.95
CA GLU A 213 -1.94 11.49 -29.93
C GLU A 213 -1.90 10.03 -29.42
N GLY A 214 -2.89 9.58 -28.62
CA GLY A 214 -2.95 8.20 -28.18
C GLY A 214 -3.31 8.03 -26.71
N TYR A 215 -2.73 7.01 -26.06
CA TYR A 215 -3.01 6.64 -24.68
C TYR A 215 -1.71 6.52 -23.88
N LEU A 216 -1.74 7.02 -22.65
CA LEU A 216 -0.69 6.85 -21.66
C LEU A 216 -1.18 5.89 -20.58
N THR A 217 -0.40 4.86 -20.30
CA THR A 217 -0.64 3.99 -19.14
C THR A 217 0.21 4.46 -17.96
N THR A 218 -0.42 4.70 -16.80
CA THR A 218 0.35 4.98 -15.59
C THR A 218 1.13 3.73 -15.17
N PRO A 219 2.28 3.88 -14.49
CA PRO A 219 2.96 2.75 -13.88
C PRO A 219 1.98 1.99 -12.98
N PRO A 220 1.92 0.64 -13.06
CA PRO A 220 1.10 -0.16 -12.19
C PRO A 220 1.61 -0.15 -10.75
N ASP A 221 0.76 0.26 -9.83
CA ASP A 221 1.03 0.29 -8.40
C ASP A 221 0.21 -0.75 -7.65
N ILE A 222 0.66 -1.12 -6.46
CA ILE A 222 -0.18 -1.79 -5.47
C ILE A 222 -0.77 -0.77 -4.50
N MET A 223 -1.89 -1.12 -3.88
CA MET A 223 -2.55 -0.27 -2.91
C MET A 223 -2.09 -0.62 -1.49
N LEU A 224 -1.61 0.37 -0.75
CA LEU A 224 -1.39 0.24 0.69
C LEU A 224 -2.40 1.07 1.47
N ILE A 225 -2.84 0.54 2.61
CA ILE A 225 -3.91 1.13 3.41
C ILE A 225 -3.53 1.09 4.87
N THR A 226 -3.70 2.20 5.56
CA THR A 226 -3.64 2.20 7.02
C THR A 226 -4.96 1.69 7.60
N LYS A 227 -4.93 1.22 8.84
CA LYS A 227 -6.11 0.70 9.55
C LYS A 227 -7.30 1.69 9.55
N ALA A 228 -7.01 2.99 9.62
CA ALA A 228 -8.02 4.05 9.63
C ALA A 228 -8.92 4.06 8.37
N TYR A 229 -8.46 3.49 7.26
CA TYR A 229 -9.16 3.53 5.97
C TYR A 229 -9.68 2.18 5.47
N ILE A 230 -9.63 1.13 6.28
CA ILE A 230 -10.07 -0.22 5.90
C ILE A 230 -11.53 -0.22 5.40
N ASP A 231 -12.42 0.50 6.06
CA ASP A 231 -13.84 0.50 5.72
C ASP A 231 -14.14 1.14 4.37
N VAL A 232 -13.28 2.04 3.91
CA VAL A 232 -13.44 2.70 2.60
C VAL A 232 -13.15 1.75 1.45
N LEU A 233 -12.29 0.77 1.67
CA LEU A 233 -11.91 -0.19 0.63
C LEU A 233 -12.86 -1.35 0.43
N LYS A 234 -13.65 -1.71 1.41
CA LYS A 234 -14.48 -2.94 1.38
C LYS A 234 -15.34 -3.11 0.13
N ASN A 235 -15.61 -2.00 -0.58
CA ASN A 235 -16.43 -2.00 -1.80
C ASN A 235 -15.64 -1.68 -3.08
N GLN A 236 -14.31 -1.62 -3.02
CA GLN A 236 -13.47 -1.19 -4.16
C GLN A 236 -12.81 -2.35 -4.91
N TYR A 237 -12.98 -3.57 -4.47
CA TYR A 237 -12.49 -4.77 -5.13
C TYR A 237 -13.55 -5.88 -5.11
N ASN A 238 -13.40 -6.85 -6.01
CA ASN A 238 -14.31 -8.01 -6.05
C ASN A 238 -13.98 -8.97 -4.88
N PRO A 239 -14.86 -9.09 -3.87
CA PRO A 239 -14.61 -9.93 -2.70
C PRO A 239 -14.65 -11.44 -2.99
N ASP A 240 -15.10 -11.89 -4.18
CA ASP A 240 -15.05 -13.29 -4.57
C ASP A 240 -13.64 -13.73 -4.98
N ILE A 241 -12.85 -12.80 -5.51
CA ILE A 241 -11.51 -13.03 -6.05
C ILE A 241 -10.42 -12.56 -5.11
N PHE A 242 -10.64 -11.45 -4.40
CA PHE A 242 -9.63 -10.76 -3.59
C PHE A 242 -9.99 -10.72 -2.13
N ASP A 243 -8.97 -10.68 -1.28
CA ASP A 243 -9.07 -10.41 0.15
C ASP A 243 -8.25 -9.19 0.54
N LEU A 244 -8.76 -8.45 1.52
CA LEU A 244 -7.99 -7.46 2.26
C LEU A 244 -7.16 -8.20 3.31
N VAL A 245 -5.85 -8.12 3.20
CA VAL A 245 -4.92 -8.79 4.11
C VAL A 245 -4.09 -7.79 4.90
N LYS A 246 -3.78 -8.18 6.12
CA LYS A 246 -2.85 -7.50 6.99
C LYS A 246 -1.43 -8.00 6.74
N ILE A 247 -0.50 -7.09 6.53
CA ILE A 247 0.94 -7.36 6.45
C ILE A 247 1.58 -6.84 7.73
N GLU A 248 2.15 -7.71 8.52
CA GLU A 248 2.82 -7.39 9.77
C GLU A 248 4.34 -7.38 9.59
N ASN A 249 5.02 -6.46 10.27
CA ASN A 249 6.48 -6.39 10.21
C ASN A 249 7.17 -7.57 10.91
N GLY A 250 6.47 -8.19 11.86
CA GLY A 250 7.01 -9.30 12.62
C GLY A 250 8.17 -8.91 13.57
N PRO A 251 8.77 -9.89 14.25
CA PRO A 251 9.84 -9.64 15.22
C PRO A 251 11.15 -9.11 14.60
N ASP A 252 11.42 -9.44 13.35
CA ASP A 252 12.61 -9.00 12.61
C ASP A 252 12.45 -7.62 11.93
N GLY A 253 11.26 -7.04 12.00
CA GLY A 253 10.93 -5.75 11.40
C GLY A 253 10.95 -5.75 9.87
N LYS A 254 10.91 -6.92 9.19
CA LYS A 254 11.10 -7.05 7.74
C LYS A 254 9.88 -7.54 6.97
N GLY A 255 8.76 -7.82 7.63
CA GLY A 255 7.60 -8.39 6.96
C GLY A 255 7.07 -7.52 5.82
N ILE A 256 6.91 -6.21 6.07
CA ILE A 256 6.46 -5.24 5.05
C ILE A 256 7.52 -5.09 3.94
N TYR A 257 8.79 -4.97 4.29
CA TYR A 257 9.90 -4.90 3.32
C TYR A 257 9.92 -6.12 2.38
N ASN A 258 9.80 -7.33 2.92
CA ASN A 258 9.79 -8.57 2.16
C ASN A 258 8.57 -8.70 1.25
N PHE A 259 7.38 -8.29 1.75
CA PHE A 259 6.17 -8.23 0.94
C PHE A 259 6.34 -7.29 -0.25
N LEU A 260 6.80 -6.06 0.00
CA LEU A 260 7.04 -5.05 -1.04
C LEU A 260 8.10 -5.52 -2.04
N GLY A 261 9.19 -6.13 -1.58
CA GLY A 261 10.22 -6.72 -2.44
C GLY A 261 9.65 -7.77 -3.41
N SER A 262 8.73 -8.63 -2.91
CA SER A 262 8.01 -9.59 -3.76
C SER A 262 7.04 -8.91 -4.72
N ALA A 263 6.30 -7.89 -4.26
CA ALA A 263 5.37 -7.14 -5.09
C ALA A 263 6.08 -6.43 -6.25
N PHE A 264 7.25 -5.83 -6.00
CA PHE A 264 8.01 -5.08 -7.01
C PHE A 264 8.81 -6.00 -7.95
N TYR A 265 9.60 -6.91 -7.40
CA TYR A 265 10.63 -7.63 -8.15
C TYR A 265 10.24 -9.04 -8.60
N LEU A 266 9.05 -9.55 -8.19
CA LEU A 266 8.45 -10.75 -8.75
C LEU A 266 7.13 -10.46 -9.47
N ASN A 267 6.26 -9.63 -8.88
CA ASN A 267 4.94 -9.33 -9.45
C ASN A 267 4.95 -8.10 -10.35
N GLY A 268 6.01 -7.28 -10.31
CA GLY A 268 6.23 -6.18 -11.23
C GLY A 268 5.49 -4.88 -10.91
N ALA A 269 5.03 -4.69 -9.67
CA ALA A 269 4.54 -3.38 -9.26
C ALA A 269 5.64 -2.32 -9.38
N CYS A 270 5.30 -1.15 -9.91
CA CYS A 270 6.24 -0.04 -10.07
C CYS A 270 6.39 0.79 -8.81
N GLY A 271 5.41 0.68 -7.92
CA GLY A 271 5.36 1.43 -6.68
C GLY A 271 4.15 1.08 -5.84
N VAL A 272 3.88 1.95 -4.86
CA VAL A 272 2.72 1.87 -3.99
C VAL A 272 1.88 3.13 -4.09
N ASN A 273 0.57 2.97 -4.12
CA ASN A 273 -0.39 4.05 -3.96
C ASN A 273 -1.01 3.94 -2.57
N ILE A 274 -0.86 5.00 -1.76
CA ILE A 274 -1.51 5.06 -0.47
C ILE A 274 -2.86 5.74 -0.66
N ILE A 275 -3.91 5.05 -0.20
CA ILE A 275 -5.28 5.54 -0.38
C ILE A 275 -5.44 6.99 0.05
N TYR A 276 -6.20 7.72 -0.76
CA TYR A 276 -6.60 9.11 -0.69
C TYR A 276 -5.65 10.16 -1.27
N ASP A 277 -4.37 9.88 -1.53
CA ASP A 277 -3.50 10.95 -2.04
C ASP A 277 -3.35 10.95 -3.57
N ASN A 278 -3.78 9.92 -4.30
CA ASN A 278 -3.46 9.73 -5.73
C ASN A 278 -1.95 9.90 -6.03
N PHE A 279 -1.13 9.61 -5.03
CA PHE A 279 0.32 9.72 -5.09
C PHE A 279 0.93 8.34 -5.08
N SER A 280 1.74 8.08 -6.08
CA SER A 280 2.55 6.87 -6.19
C SER A 280 3.93 7.13 -5.58
N ILE A 281 4.38 6.22 -4.73
CA ILE A 281 5.76 6.14 -4.24
C ILE A 281 6.45 5.06 -5.04
N ASP A 282 7.52 5.43 -5.76
CA ASP A 282 8.28 4.50 -6.57
C ASP A 282 8.88 3.36 -5.75
N ALA A 283 8.91 2.16 -6.34
CA ALA A 283 9.45 0.96 -5.70
C ALA A 283 10.87 1.16 -5.16
N GLY A 284 11.74 1.83 -5.91
CA GLY A 284 13.12 2.09 -5.54
C GLY A 284 13.30 3.03 -4.33
N MET A 285 12.27 3.78 -3.95
CA MET A 285 12.28 4.59 -2.73
C MET A 285 12.01 3.76 -1.46
N LEU A 286 11.40 2.58 -1.62
CA LEU A 286 10.99 1.71 -0.52
C LEU A 286 11.90 0.49 -0.37
N VAL A 287 12.21 -0.17 -1.48
CA VAL A 287 13.00 -1.42 -1.47
C VAL A 287 14.04 -1.36 -2.57
N GLU A 288 15.30 -1.52 -2.20
CA GLU A 288 16.39 -1.62 -3.17
C GLU A 288 16.20 -2.81 -4.12
N LYS A 289 16.46 -2.57 -5.40
CA LYS A 289 16.47 -3.66 -6.39
C LYS A 289 17.58 -4.66 -6.04
N PRO A 290 17.28 -5.97 -5.97
CA PRO A 290 18.31 -6.97 -5.74
C PRO A 290 19.43 -6.86 -6.76
N ASP A 291 20.66 -6.78 -6.26
CA ASP A 291 21.86 -6.77 -7.12
C ASP A 291 22.31 -8.20 -7.45
N ASP A 292 21.94 -8.65 -8.63
CA ASP A 292 22.36 -9.95 -9.16
C ASP A 292 23.64 -9.84 -10.02
N SER A 293 24.35 -8.69 -10.02
CA SER A 293 25.53 -8.43 -10.87
C SER A 293 26.70 -9.40 -10.58
N ASN A 294 26.87 -9.76 -9.30
CA ASN A 294 27.90 -10.67 -8.84
C ASN A 294 27.57 -12.16 -9.06
N ILE A 295 26.33 -12.46 -9.53
CA ILE A 295 25.92 -13.82 -9.83
C ILE A 295 26.20 -14.11 -11.32
N PRO A 296 26.94 -15.20 -11.66
CA PRO A 296 27.13 -15.59 -13.05
C PRO A 296 25.78 -15.66 -13.79
N PRO A 297 25.68 -15.21 -15.06
CA PRO A 297 24.42 -15.11 -15.80
C PRO A 297 23.59 -16.40 -15.76
N ILE A 298 24.27 -17.57 -15.89
CA ILE A 298 23.63 -18.89 -15.87
C ILE A 298 22.99 -19.27 -14.50
N ARG A 299 23.45 -18.62 -13.42
CA ARG A 299 22.95 -18.87 -12.06
C ARG A 299 21.99 -17.80 -11.58
N ARG A 300 21.78 -16.73 -12.36
CA ARG A 300 20.83 -15.69 -12.00
C ARG A 300 19.42 -16.25 -11.98
N PRO A 301 18.65 -16.00 -10.92
CA PRO A 301 17.26 -16.45 -10.89
C PRO A 301 16.46 -15.76 -12.00
N VAL A 302 15.75 -16.56 -12.79
CA VAL A 302 14.81 -16.05 -13.79
C VAL A 302 13.68 -15.32 -13.05
N LYS A 303 13.43 -14.09 -13.44
CA LYS A 303 12.37 -13.22 -12.94
C LYS A 303 11.86 -12.39 -14.12
N ASN A 304 10.57 -12.37 -14.33
CA ASN A 304 9.93 -11.57 -15.40
C ASN A 304 8.87 -10.64 -14.81
N PRO A 305 9.27 -9.67 -13.94
CA PRO A 305 8.32 -8.77 -13.29
C PRO A 305 7.52 -7.94 -14.31
N ASP A 306 8.13 -7.60 -15.45
CA ASP A 306 7.47 -6.82 -16.49
C ASP A 306 6.37 -7.62 -17.21
N VAL A 307 6.59 -8.91 -17.48
CA VAL A 307 5.56 -9.82 -18.00
C VAL A 307 4.45 -10.02 -16.96
N GLU A 308 4.83 -10.31 -15.72
CA GLU A 308 3.89 -10.61 -14.64
C GLU A 308 2.95 -9.45 -14.34
N ARG A 309 3.46 -8.24 -14.36
CA ARG A 309 2.70 -6.99 -14.22
C ARG A 309 1.49 -6.93 -15.14
N TRP A 310 1.70 -7.21 -16.41
CA TRP A 310 0.63 -7.12 -17.41
C TRP A 310 -0.31 -8.31 -17.35
N LEU A 311 0.22 -9.49 -17.04
CA LEU A 311 -0.63 -10.68 -16.80
C LEU A 311 -1.58 -10.42 -15.64
N LEU A 312 -1.09 -9.90 -14.50
CA LEU A 312 -1.91 -9.59 -13.33
C LEU A 312 -2.97 -8.54 -13.65
N LEU A 313 -2.61 -7.44 -14.32
CA LEU A 313 -3.57 -6.40 -14.71
C LEU A 313 -4.68 -6.95 -15.61
N MET A 314 -4.34 -7.78 -16.60
CA MET A 314 -5.32 -8.39 -17.49
C MET A 314 -6.16 -9.44 -16.77
N GLY A 315 -5.56 -10.29 -15.95
CA GLY A 315 -6.25 -11.32 -15.18
C GLY A 315 -7.21 -10.77 -14.11
N GLN A 316 -6.98 -9.55 -13.66
CA GLN A 316 -7.84 -8.84 -12.70
C GLN A 316 -9.06 -8.18 -13.36
N MET A 317 -9.02 -7.99 -14.68
CA MET A 317 -10.15 -7.47 -15.43
C MET A 317 -11.22 -8.56 -15.56
N ASN A 318 -12.43 -8.24 -15.13
CA ASN A 318 -13.59 -9.08 -15.40
C ASN A 318 -13.87 -9.17 -16.91
N GLU A 319 -14.90 -9.93 -17.30
CA GLU A 319 -15.40 -9.92 -18.66
C GLU A 319 -15.61 -8.47 -19.16
N GLN A 320 -14.91 -8.09 -20.25
CA GLN A 320 -14.93 -6.72 -20.79
C GLN A 320 -16.27 -6.45 -21.45
N LYS A 321 -17.15 -5.73 -20.77
CA LYS A 321 -18.53 -5.44 -21.23
C LYS A 321 -18.62 -4.14 -22.00
N THR A 322 -17.79 -3.17 -21.68
CA THR A 322 -17.79 -1.84 -22.30
C THR A 322 -16.68 -1.71 -23.34
N ASP A 323 -16.82 -0.77 -24.27
CA ASP A 323 -15.78 -0.49 -25.26
C ASP A 323 -14.53 0.13 -24.60
N GLU A 324 -14.70 0.84 -23.48
CA GLU A 324 -13.58 1.35 -22.69
C GLU A 324 -12.79 0.21 -22.04
N GLU A 325 -13.45 -0.77 -21.42
CA GLU A 325 -12.78 -1.96 -20.87
C GLU A 325 -12.04 -2.77 -21.92
N LYS A 326 -12.64 -2.95 -23.12
CA LYS A 326 -12.00 -3.62 -24.26
C LYS A 326 -10.76 -2.86 -24.73
N LEU A 327 -10.86 -1.53 -24.80
CA LEU A 327 -9.72 -0.67 -25.15
C LEU A 327 -8.57 -0.79 -24.15
N ILE A 328 -8.87 -0.72 -22.84
CA ILE A 328 -7.88 -0.88 -21.78
C ILE A 328 -7.22 -2.25 -21.88
N TYR A 329 -8.01 -3.32 -22.06
CA TYR A 329 -7.49 -4.67 -22.24
C TYR A 329 -6.56 -4.77 -23.46
N THR A 330 -6.94 -4.16 -24.60
CA THR A 330 -6.10 -4.11 -25.81
C THR A 330 -4.78 -3.41 -25.56
N ILE A 331 -4.78 -2.28 -24.83
CA ILE A 331 -3.57 -1.55 -24.48
C ILE A 331 -2.65 -2.40 -23.59
N PHE A 332 -3.21 -3.05 -22.55
CA PHE A 332 -2.44 -3.93 -21.67
C PHE A 332 -1.88 -5.15 -22.43
N SER A 333 -2.67 -5.72 -23.36
CA SER A 333 -2.20 -6.81 -24.22
C SER A 333 -1.00 -6.39 -25.07
N GLY A 334 -1.03 -5.16 -25.64
CA GLY A 334 0.09 -4.64 -26.42
C GLY A 334 1.38 -4.47 -25.58
N HIS A 335 1.25 -4.09 -24.31
CA HIS A 335 2.38 -4.06 -23.40
C HIS A 335 2.87 -5.48 -23.06
N LEU A 336 1.97 -6.39 -22.75
CA LEU A 336 2.31 -7.79 -22.46
C LEU A 336 3.08 -8.42 -23.62
N PHE A 337 2.60 -8.29 -24.84
CA PHE A 337 3.23 -8.88 -26.02
C PHE A 337 4.66 -8.37 -26.23
N ARG A 338 4.91 -7.10 -26.01
CA ARG A 338 6.27 -6.53 -26.09
C ARG A 338 7.22 -7.19 -25.07
N GLU A 339 6.77 -7.42 -23.85
CA GLU A 339 7.59 -8.01 -22.79
C GLU A 339 7.80 -9.51 -23.01
N LEU A 340 6.80 -10.23 -23.55
CA LEU A 340 6.89 -11.66 -23.87
C LEU A 340 8.00 -11.97 -24.88
N GLY A 341 8.21 -11.13 -25.87
CA GLY A 341 9.25 -11.30 -26.90
C GLY A 341 10.67 -11.26 -26.36
N ASN A 342 10.88 -10.58 -25.23
CA ASN A 342 12.19 -10.40 -24.60
C ASN A 342 12.43 -11.28 -23.36
N ALA A 343 11.42 -12.04 -22.94
CA ALA A 343 11.47 -12.78 -21.69
C ALA A 343 12.07 -14.20 -21.85
N ASN A 344 12.77 -14.65 -20.81
CA ASN A 344 13.14 -16.05 -20.64
C ASN A 344 12.27 -16.66 -19.53
N PHE A 345 11.75 -17.85 -19.78
CA PHE A 345 10.86 -18.55 -18.89
C PHE A 345 11.50 -19.81 -18.33
N VAL A 346 11.01 -20.23 -17.16
CA VAL A 346 11.43 -21.50 -16.56
C VAL A 346 10.43 -22.58 -16.98
N ILE A 347 10.91 -23.60 -17.68
CA ILE A 347 10.12 -24.74 -18.18
C ILE A 347 10.41 -25.92 -17.27
N PRO A 348 9.39 -26.56 -16.66
CA PRO A 348 9.60 -27.76 -15.87
C PRO A 348 10.13 -28.91 -16.75
N VAL A 349 11.18 -29.59 -16.28
CA VAL A 349 11.80 -30.69 -16.98
C VAL A 349 12.24 -31.77 -16.00
N LYS A 350 12.02 -33.04 -16.35
CA LYS A 350 12.69 -34.16 -15.75
C LYS A 350 13.81 -34.61 -16.70
N MET A 351 14.99 -34.72 -16.17
CA MET A 351 16.14 -35.16 -16.92
C MET A 351 16.54 -36.57 -16.45
N ASN A 352 16.53 -37.53 -17.34
CA ASN A 352 17.10 -38.83 -17.11
C ASN A 352 18.47 -38.86 -17.81
N ALA A 353 19.42 -38.16 -17.19
CA ALA A 353 20.76 -38.04 -17.71
C ALA A 353 21.77 -38.50 -16.66
N LYS A 354 22.80 -39.24 -17.08
CA LYS A 354 24.07 -39.23 -16.38
C LYS A 354 24.64 -37.83 -16.59
N MET A 355 24.48 -36.98 -15.59
CA MET A 355 25.00 -35.62 -15.65
C MET A 355 26.52 -35.69 -15.65
N ALA A 356 27.16 -35.29 -16.75
CA ALA A 356 28.53 -34.84 -16.71
C ALA A 356 28.60 -33.66 -15.73
N HIS A 357 29.64 -33.60 -14.92
CA HIS A 357 29.82 -32.50 -13.98
C HIS A 357 29.85 -31.16 -14.75
N PRO A 358 29.25 -30.08 -14.22
CA PRO A 358 29.36 -28.80 -14.86
C PRO A 358 30.83 -28.40 -15.02
N ASP A 359 31.18 -27.85 -16.17
CA ASP A 359 32.52 -27.32 -16.43
C ASP A 359 32.79 -26.08 -15.52
N GLU A 360 34.00 -25.52 -15.60
CA GLU A 360 34.42 -24.35 -14.83
C GLU A 360 33.55 -23.10 -15.13
N GLU A 361 32.86 -23.07 -16.28
CA GLU A 361 31.91 -22.02 -16.67
C GLU A 361 30.49 -22.33 -16.21
N GLY A 362 30.24 -23.48 -15.57
CA GLY A 362 28.91 -23.89 -15.09
C GLY A 362 28.00 -24.45 -16.19
N LYS A 363 28.55 -24.76 -17.39
CA LYS A 363 27.84 -25.42 -18.47
C LYS A 363 27.88 -26.92 -18.25
N THR A 364 26.73 -27.57 -18.27
CA THR A 364 26.64 -29.03 -18.23
C THR A 364 26.49 -29.56 -19.64
N VAL A 365 27.43 -30.37 -20.08
CA VAL A 365 27.34 -31.09 -21.36
C VAL A 365 26.32 -32.24 -21.18
N ILE A 366 25.28 -32.25 -21.98
CA ILE A 366 24.25 -33.29 -21.98
C ILE A 366 24.78 -34.38 -22.92
N GLU A 367 24.99 -35.63 -22.42
CA GLU A 367 25.38 -36.76 -23.24
C GLU A 367 24.26 -37.13 -24.25
N GLU A 368 24.66 -37.67 -25.40
CA GLU A 368 23.73 -37.99 -26.50
C GLU A 368 22.58 -38.92 -26.11
N ASP A 369 22.73 -39.77 -25.10
CA ASP A 369 21.72 -40.69 -24.58
C ASP A 369 20.79 -40.10 -23.53
N SER A 370 20.86 -38.78 -23.29
CA SER A 370 20.02 -38.11 -22.29
C SER A 370 18.60 -37.88 -22.79
N THR A 371 17.60 -38.23 -21.99
CA THR A 371 16.19 -37.94 -22.28
C THR A 371 15.72 -36.81 -21.41
N MET A 372 15.01 -35.86 -22.02
CA MET A 372 14.26 -34.79 -21.33
C MET A 372 12.78 -35.02 -21.46
N GLU A 373 12.10 -35.05 -20.32
CA GLU A 373 10.64 -35.17 -20.25
C GLU A 373 10.06 -33.82 -19.88
N PHE A 374 9.14 -33.32 -20.70
CA PHE A 374 8.39 -32.09 -20.47
C PHE A 374 6.94 -32.43 -20.11
N PRO A 375 6.38 -31.86 -19.05
CA PRO A 375 4.96 -31.96 -18.79
C PRO A 375 4.23 -31.09 -19.81
N VAL A 376 3.31 -31.71 -20.55
CA VAL A 376 2.52 -31.05 -21.57
C VAL A 376 1.03 -31.16 -21.24
N MET A 377 0.28 -30.16 -21.68
CA MET A 377 -1.19 -30.21 -21.69
C MET A 377 -1.72 -30.28 -23.12
N SER A 378 -2.94 -30.73 -23.29
CA SER A 378 -3.60 -30.67 -24.58
C SER A 378 -3.84 -29.23 -25.00
N GLY A 379 -3.21 -28.82 -26.07
CA GLY A 379 -3.34 -27.49 -26.62
C GLY A 379 -4.42 -27.36 -27.67
N LYS A 380 -4.44 -26.24 -28.36
CA LYS A 380 -5.40 -25.97 -29.44
C LYS A 380 -5.01 -26.72 -30.71
N LYS A 381 -5.99 -26.98 -31.54
CA LYS A 381 -5.78 -27.60 -32.89
C LYS A 381 -4.96 -28.91 -32.87
N GLY A 382 -5.00 -29.69 -31.79
CA GLY A 382 -4.28 -30.95 -31.65
C GLY A 382 -2.79 -30.83 -31.36
N ARG A 383 -2.25 -29.67 -31.16
CA ARG A 383 -0.87 -29.47 -30.68
C ARG A 383 -0.82 -29.64 -29.15
N ASN A 384 0.31 -30.02 -28.62
CA ASN A 384 0.58 -30.00 -27.19
C ASN A 384 1.09 -28.63 -26.79
N ALA A 385 0.76 -28.18 -25.58
CA ALA A 385 1.30 -26.98 -24.99
C ALA A 385 2.25 -27.32 -23.82
N VAL A 386 3.39 -26.67 -23.76
CA VAL A 386 4.36 -26.81 -22.67
C VAL A 386 4.10 -25.74 -21.61
N TYR A 387 4.24 -26.11 -20.34
CA TYR A 387 4.17 -25.14 -19.25
C TYR A 387 5.45 -24.31 -19.20
N MET A 388 5.28 -22.99 -19.11
CA MET A 388 6.34 -22.01 -18.95
C MET A 388 6.02 -21.09 -17.77
N TYR A 389 6.98 -20.77 -16.92
CA TYR A 389 6.75 -19.98 -15.72
C TYR A 389 7.59 -18.70 -15.73
N THR A 390 7.02 -17.60 -15.30
CA THR A 390 7.69 -16.30 -15.22
C THR A 390 8.83 -16.29 -14.21
N ASP A 391 8.82 -17.19 -13.23
CA ASP A 391 9.82 -17.34 -12.20
C ASP A 391 9.81 -18.73 -11.54
N TRP A 392 10.86 -18.98 -10.77
CA TRP A 392 11.04 -20.24 -10.04
C TRP A 392 10.00 -20.45 -8.93
N LYS A 393 9.51 -19.40 -8.28
CA LYS A 393 8.50 -19.53 -7.23
C LYS A 393 7.22 -20.14 -7.79
N ARG A 394 6.71 -19.61 -8.90
CA ARG A 394 5.51 -20.13 -9.57
C ARG A 394 5.69 -21.54 -10.08
N LEU A 395 6.85 -21.84 -10.69
CA LEU A 395 7.18 -23.21 -11.10
C LEU A 395 7.11 -24.18 -9.90
N ARG A 396 7.72 -23.83 -8.76
CA ARG A 396 7.81 -24.71 -7.57
C ARG A 396 6.50 -24.88 -6.84
N MET A 397 5.48 -24.06 -7.10
CA MET A 397 4.13 -24.29 -6.58
C MET A 397 3.51 -25.59 -7.13
N LYS A 398 3.76 -25.91 -8.40
CA LYS A 398 3.24 -27.13 -9.05
C LYS A 398 4.31 -28.22 -9.19
N PHE A 399 5.50 -27.88 -9.64
CA PHE A 399 6.59 -28.82 -9.97
C PHE A 399 7.68 -28.78 -8.91
N LYS A 400 7.57 -29.65 -7.92
CA LYS A 400 8.48 -29.66 -6.76
C LYS A 400 9.79 -30.37 -7.11
N GLU A 401 10.89 -29.85 -6.56
CA GLU A 401 12.22 -30.45 -6.74
C GLU A 401 12.29 -31.86 -6.15
N ALA A 402 11.62 -32.08 -5.00
CA ALA A 402 11.54 -33.41 -4.37
C ALA A 402 10.93 -34.50 -5.26
N ASP A 403 10.12 -34.10 -6.26
CA ASP A 403 9.51 -35.02 -7.24
C ASP A 403 10.38 -35.19 -8.49
N GLY A 404 11.63 -34.73 -8.47
CA GLY A 404 12.62 -34.83 -9.54
C GLY A 404 12.46 -33.79 -10.66
N TRP A 405 11.65 -32.73 -10.42
CA TRP A 405 11.50 -31.64 -11.37
C TRP A 405 12.60 -30.59 -11.25
N ASN A 406 13.23 -30.30 -12.39
CA ASN A 406 14.14 -29.18 -12.59
C ASN A 406 13.52 -28.11 -13.50
N GLY A 407 14.28 -27.07 -13.82
CA GLY A 407 13.87 -26.02 -14.74
C GLY A 407 14.85 -25.86 -15.89
N LEU A 408 14.34 -25.79 -17.09
CA LEU A 408 15.07 -25.36 -18.28
C LEU A 408 14.69 -23.91 -18.58
N VAL A 409 15.68 -23.05 -18.79
CA VAL A 409 15.43 -21.64 -19.08
C VAL A 409 15.47 -21.44 -20.60
N GLN A 410 14.34 -20.99 -21.17
CA GLN A 410 14.21 -20.75 -22.62
C GLN A 410 13.27 -19.56 -22.89
N PRO A 411 13.50 -18.80 -23.99
CA PRO A 411 12.50 -17.88 -24.52
C PRO A 411 11.36 -18.66 -25.20
N ILE A 412 10.26 -17.99 -25.49
CA ILE A 412 9.13 -18.57 -26.23
C ILE A 412 9.61 -19.12 -27.59
N SER A 413 10.49 -18.38 -28.30
CA SER A 413 11.04 -18.78 -29.60
C SER A 413 11.70 -20.16 -29.60
N GLY A 414 12.28 -20.57 -28.48
CA GLY A 414 12.93 -21.88 -28.34
C GLY A 414 11.93 -23.06 -28.26
N MET A 415 10.66 -22.79 -28.01
CA MET A 415 9.64 -23.83 -27.78
C MET A 415 8.51 -23.82 -28.80
N ILE A 416 8.16 -22.66 -29.34
CA ILE A 416 6.92 -22.43 -30.11
C ILE A 416 6.87 -23.21 -31.44
N GLU A 417 8.00 -23.56 -32.00
CA GLU A 417 8.04 -24.38 -33.22
C GLU A 417 7.47 -25.80 -32.98
N LYS A 418 7.71 -26.37 -31.79
CA LYS A 418 7.31 -27.73 -31.42
C LYS A 418 6.05 -27.80 -30.57
N PHE A 419 5.84 -26.81 -29.71
CA PHE A 419 4.78 -26.73 -28.72
C PHE A 419 4.11 -25.37 -28.74
N ASP A 420 2.84 -25.31 -28.39
CA ASP A 420 2.27 -24.06 -27.89
C ASP A 420 2.80 -23.78 -26.47
N CYS A 421 2.68 -22.55 -25.99
CA CYS A 421 3.24 -22.12 -24.72
C CYS A 421 2.11 -21.70 -23.75
N ALA A 422 1.99 -22.41 -22.63
CA ALA A 422 1.11 -22.04 -21.52
C ALA A 422 1.92 -21.31 -20.44
N ILE A 423 1.80 -20.00 -20.40
CA ILE A 423 2.56 -19.14 -19.46
C ILE A 423 1.77 -19.02 -18.18
N ASN A 424 2.37 -19.39 -17.08
CA ASN A 424 1.82 -19.57 -15.76
C ASN A 424 0.57 -20.47 -15.74
N ASP A 425 0.46 -21.32 -14.74
CA ASP A 425 -0.72 -22.15 -14.55
C ASP A 425 -1.69 -21.42 -13.62
N THR A 426 -2.88 -21.06 -14.11
CA THR A 426 -3.90 -20.34 -13.34
C THR A 426 -4.47 -21.13 -12.16
N GLU A 427 -4.09 -22.40 -12.01
CA GLU A 427 -4.33 -23.15 -10.78
C GLU A 427 -3.42 -22.65 -9.64
N TYR A 428 -2.23 -22.14 -9.96
CA TYR A 428 -1.18 -21.75 -9.01
C TYR A 428 -0.72 -20.28 -9.13
N ALA A 429 -1.20 -19.55 -10.12
CA ALA A 429 -0.95 -18.14 -10.33
C ALA A 429 -2.28 -17.38 -10.53
N ALA A 430 -2.35 -16.10 -10.14
CA ALA A 430 -3.55 -15.27 -10.32
C ALA A 430 -3.85 -15.03 -11.81
N ALA A 431 -2.82 -15.07 -12.67
CA ALA A 431 -2.97 -14.85 -14.10
C ALA A 431 -1.99 -15.67 -14.91
N GLY A 432 -2.39 -15.98 -16.13
CA GLY A 432 -1.58 -16.70 -17.12
C GLY A 432 -2.10 -16.43 -18.52
N CYS A 433 -1.33 -16.80 -19.52
CA CYS A 433 -1.76 -16.70 -20.92
C CYS A 433 -1.33 -17.90 -21.75
N TYR A 434 -2.01 -18.08 -22.87
CA TYR A 434 -1.72 -19.14 -23.83
C TYR A 434 -1.29 -18.53 -25.16
N ILE A 435 -0.11 -18.92 -25.62
CA ILE A 435 0.50 -18.44 -26.86
C ILE A 435 0.58 -19.62 -27.83
N ASP A 436 -0.22 -19.59 -28.88
CA ASP A 436 -0.07 -20.50 -30.02
C ASP A 436 0.86 -19.86 -31.08
N GLN A 437 1.21 -20.64 -32.10
CA GLN A 437 2.13 -20.21 -33.15
C GLN A 437 1.54 -19.04 -33.97
N GLU A 438 0.23 -18.99 -34.17
CA GLU A 438 -0.41 -17.88 -34.91
C GLU A 438 -0.24 -16.57 -34.15
N LEU A 439 -0.53 -16.60 -32.83
CA LEU A 439 -0.38 -15.44 -31.96
C LEU A 439 1.10 -15.03 -31.84
N TYR A 440 2.01 -15.99 -31.71
CA TYR A 440 3.45 -15.72 -31.66
C TYR A 440 3.97 -14.99 -32.91
N ASN A 441 3.48 -15.36 -34.09
CA ASN A 441 3.89 -14.69 -35.35
C ASN A 441 3.41 -13.22 -35.43
N THR A 442 2.58 -12.76 -34.51
CA THR A 442 2.12 -11.36 -34.39
C THR A 442 2.88 -10.59 -33.34
N LEU A 443 3.72 -11.24 -32.50
CA LEU A 443 4.61 -10.60 -31.54
C LEU A 443 5.81 -9.97 -32.25
#